data_78e2492c7f8dfff4b4ca94c279e69590
#
_entry.id   78e2492c7f8dfff4b4ca94c279e69590
#
_cell.length_a   1.000
_cell.length_b   1.000
_cell.length_c   1.000
_cell.angle_alpha   90.00
_cell.angle_beta   90.00
_cell.angle_gamma   90.00
#
_symmetry.space_group_name_H-M   'P 1'
#
loop_
_entity.id
_entity.type
_entity.pdbx_description
1 polymer ?
#
loop_
_entity_poly.entity_id
_entity_poly.type
_entity_poly.pdbx_seq_one_letter_code
_entity_poly.pdbx_strand_id
1 'polypeptide(L)'
;MSGSWLCLMYHEVIAGEPARGARDYFAVSRATFARHLDLIKAAGYDGCSLARAIDAADRPRVAITFDDGTDGHALHAVPELVARGMTATFFVVTGWVGRAGYVTWAQLGAMRRAGMEIGSHTRSHPFLSELPAAELERELRGSREEIDAALGQRTAALALPGGDAPRRALRPRLAGAGYTVVATSRWGRNPAGRPGTPVWIRRCTVPAAAGEFQRVLAGDAGLGARRRARESVLGALRTMLGPTRYARWRRRFLDAAARRGQ
;
A
#
# COMPACT_ATOMS: atom_id res chain seq x y z
N MET A 1 24.50 11.32 -5.28
CA MET A 1 23.75 10.31 -4.50
C MET A 1 22.75 9.67 -5.45
N SER A 2 22.79 8.35 -5.62
CA SER A 2 21.98 7.62 -6.60
C SER A 2 20.50 7.86 -6.33
N GLY A 3 19.77 8.33 -7.33
CA GLY A 3 18.38 8.74 -7.25
C GLY A 3 17.37 7.63 -6.96
N SER A 4 17.52 6.90 -5.85
CA SER A 4 16.53 5.92 -5.40
C SER A 4 15.64 6.50 -4.29
N TRP A 5 14.35 6.17 -4.32
CA TRP A 5 13.35 6.64 -3.36
C TRP A 5 12.63 5.48 -2.67
N LEU A 6 12.01 5.77 -1.55
CA LEU A 6 11.32 4.82 -0.70
C LEU A 6 9.80 4.96 -0.88
N CYS A 7 9.10 3.84 -0.88
CA CYS A 7 7.64 3.79 -0.80
C CYS A 7 7.21 3.00 0.43
N LEU A 8 6.47 3.63 1.31
CA LEU A 8 5.94 3.05 2.54
C LEU A 8 4.53 2.50 2.31
N MET A 9 4.24 1.35 2.89
CA MET A 9 2.95 0.68 2.81
C MET A 9 2.32 0.56 4.19
N TYR A 10 1.28 1.34 4.43
CA TYR A 10 0.37 1.25 5.56
C TYR A 10 -0.90 0.52 5.14
N HIS A 11 -1.69 0.06 6.12
CA HIS A 11 -3.05 -0.44 5.90
C HIS A 11 -4.01 0.36 6.76
N GLU A 12 -3.98 0.23 8.08
CA GLU A 12 -4.94 0.88 8.95
C GLU A 12 -4.27 1.89 9.90
N VAL A 13 -4.95 3.00 10.16
CA VAL A 13 -4.61 3.95 11.22
C VAL A 13 -5.79 4.07 12.17
N ILE A 14 -5.61 3.67 13.43
CA ILE A 14 -6.66 3.65 14.45
C ILE A 14 -6.40 4.71 15.52
N ALA A 15 -7.45 5.10 16.24
CA ALA A 15 -7.36 6.15 17.26
C ALA A 15 -6.43 5.74 18.42
N GLY A 16 -6.58 4.52 18.92
CA GLY A 16 -5.79 3.95 20.04
C GLY A 16 -4.68 3.01 19.59
N GLU A 17 -4.06 2.30 20.54
CA GLU A 17 -3.04 1.31 20.22
C GLU A 17 -3.66 0.03 19.64
N PRO A 18 -3.02 -0.59 18.61
CA PRO A 18 -3.51 -1.83 18.02
C PRO A 18 -3.51 -2.97 19.05
N ALA A 19 -4.59 -3.75 19.05
CA ALA A 19 -4.59 -5.00 19.80
C ALA A 19 -3.65 -6.01 19.11
N ARG A 20 -3.15 -6.99 19.91
CA ARG A 20 -2.33 -8.06 19.35
C ARG A 20 -3.21 -9.07 18.62
N GLY A 21 -2.87 -9.38 17.37
CA GLY A 21 -3.59 -10.38 16.59
C GLY A 21 -3.45 -10.19 15.07
N ALA A 22 -3.99 -11.12 14.29
CA ALA A 22 -3.92 -11.05 12.84
C ALA A 22 -4.70 -9.87 12.27
N ARG A 23 -5.79 -9.47 12.93
CA ARG A 23 -6.65 -8.35 12.51
C ARG A 23 -5.90 -7.02 12.54
N ASP A 24 -5.11 -6.79 13.60
CA ASP A 24 -4.43 -5.50 13.83
C ASP A 24 -2.94 -5.57 13.48
N TYR A 25 -2.50 -6.64 12.85
CA TYR A 25 -1.09 -6.86 12.51
C TYR A 25 -0.49 -5.74 11.65
N PHE A 26 -1.30 -5.09 10.83
CA PHE A 26 -0.90 -4.00 9.96
C PHE A 26 -1.44 -2.64 10.41
N ALA A 27 -2.13 -2.58 11.56
CA ALA A 27 -2.62 -1.33 12.11
C ALA A 27 -1.51 -0.59 12.87
N VAL A 28 -1.55 0.74 12.80
CA VAL A 28 -0.75 1.64 13.62
C VAL A 28 -1.67 2.61 14.33
N SER A 29 -1.31 3.03 15.56
CA SER A 29 -2.04 4.10 16.21
C SER A 29 -1.83 5.43 15.51
N ARG A 30 -2.80 6.34 15.60
CA ARG A 30 -2.68 7.72 15.11
C ARG A 30 -1.41 8.40 15.65
N ALA A 31 -1.08 8.18 16.93
CA ALA A 31 0.12 8.73 17.56
C ALA A 31 1.40 8.16 16.93
N THR A 32 1.45 6.86 16.67
CA THR A 32 2.57 6.22 15.99
C THR A 32 2.70 6.71 14.55
N PHE A 33 1.59 6.85 13.83
CA PHE A 33 1.59 7.40 12.47
C PHE A 33 2.11 8.85 12.45
N ALA A 34 1.62 9.72 13.32
CA ALA A 34 2.10 11.09 13.47
C ALA A 34 3.62 11.15 13.69
N ARG A 35 4.14 10.30 14.61
CA ARG A 35 5.57 10.17 14.87
C ARG A 35 6.35 9.72 13.62
N HIS A 36 5.80 8.79 12.82
CA HIS A 36 6.45 8.37 11.57
C HIS A 36 6.56 9.54 10.58
N LEU A 37 5.53 10.38 10.46
CA LEU A 37 5.58 11.57 9.60
C LEU A 37 6.62 12.58 10.08
N ASP A 38 6.73 12.79 11.39
CA ASP A 38 7.75 13.67 11.98
C ASP A 38 9.17 13.13 11.73
N LEU A 39 9.39 11.82 11.82
CA LEU A 39 10.66 11.17 11.48
C LEU A 39 11.01 11.30 9.99
N ILE A 40 10.03 11.20 9.08
CA ILE A 40 10.22 11.44 7.64
C ILE A 40 10.74 12.87 7.42
N LYS A 41 10.10 13.86 8.06
CA LYS A 41 10.50 15.27 7.96
C LYS A 41 11.86 15.53 8.58
N ALA A 42 12.14 14.98 9.76
CA ALA A 42 13.43 15.10 10.45
C ALA A 42 14.58 14.47 9.66
N ALA A 43 14.32 13.42 8.87
CA ALA A 43 15.29 12.79 7.98
C ALA A 43 15.49 13.57 6.66
N GLY A 44 14.85 14.74 6.49
CA GLY A 44 14.98 15.59 5.30
C GLY A 44 14.21 15.09 4.07
N TYR A 45 13.24 14.20 4.26
CA TYR A 45 12.41 13.70 3.15
C TYR A 45 11.12 14.51 3.00
N ASP A 46 10.69 14.68 1.73
CA ASP A 46 9.33 15.10 1.40
C ASP A 46 8.40 13.88 1.40
N GLY A 47 7.41 13.86 2.30
CA GLY A 47 6.37 12.84 2.35
C GLY A 47 5.28 13.14 1.32
N CYS A 48 5.11 12.28 0.31
CA CYS A 48 4.25 12.60 -0.82
C CYS A 48 3.47 11.40 -1.37
N SER A 49 2.53 11.69 -2.27
CA SER A 49 1.81 10.66 -3.04
C SER A 49 2.73 9.93 -4.01
N LEU A 50 2.28 8.78 -4.49
CA LEU A 50 3.05 7.94 -5.41
C LEU A 50 3.29 8.64 -6.75
N ALA A 51 2.29 9.34 -7.29
CA ALA A 51 2.43 10.11 -8.51
C ALA A 51 3.53 11.18 -8.37
N ARG A 52 3.52 11.98 -7.28
CA ARG A 52 4.58 12.94 -7.00
C ARG A 52 5.94 12.29 -6.83
N ALA A 53 6.02 11.14 -6.16
CA ALA A 53 7.28 10.45 -5.95
C ALA A 53 7.90 9.93 -7.26
N ILE A 54 7.09 9.52 -8.22
CA ILE A 54 7.55 9.05 -9.54
C ILE A 54 8.05 10.23 -10.39
N ASP A 55 7.36 11.37 -10.36
CA ASP A 55 7.65 12.52 -11.22
C ASP A 55 8.76 13.43 -10.72
N ALA A 56 8.98 13.48 -9.40
CA ALA A 56 10.00 14.35 -8.82
C ALA A 56 11.40 13.75 -9.04
N ALA A 57 12.31 14.50 -9.71
CA ALA A 57 13.70 14.10 -9.92
C ALA A 57 14.65 14.61 -8.82
N ASP A 58 14.31 15.72 -8.16
CA ASP A 58 15.33 16.61 -7.57
C ASP A 58 15.36 16.66 -6.04
N ARG A 59 14.42 16.00 -5.34
CA ARG A 59 14.35 16.05 -3.87
C ARG A 59 14.33 14.67 -3.24
N PRO A 60 14.97 14.50 -2.07
CA PRO A 60 14.79 13.29 -1.26
C PRO A 60 13.32 13.14 -0.89
N ARG A 61 12.70 12.00 -1.25
CA ARG A 61 11.27 11.77 -1.07
C ARG A 61 10.94 10.38 -0.58
N VAL A 62 9.82 10.31 0.12
CA VAL A 62 9.20 9.07 0.59
C VAL A 62 7.75 9.08 0.12
N ALA A 63 7.39 8.14 -0.75
CA ALA A 63 5.99 7.92 -1.07
C ALA A 63 5.29 7.24 0.10
N ILE A 64 4.13 7.77 0.48
CA ILE A 64 3.29 7.22 1.54
C ILE A 64 2.07 6.59 0.88
N THR A 65 1.82 5.30 1.13
CA THR A 65 0.68 4.59 0.54
C THR A 65 -0.11 3.84 1.60
N PHE A 66 -1.42 3.74 1.39
CA PHE A 66 -2.37 3.00 2.22
C PHE A 66 -3.16 2.05 1.36
N ASP A 67 -3.39 0.83 1.86
CA ASP A 67 -4.21 -0.17 1.19
C ASP A 67 -5.58 -0.33 1.89
N ASP A 68 -6.54 -0.99 1.23
CA ASP A 68 -7.87 -1.42 1.67
C ASP A 68 -8.96 -0.33 1.72
N GLY A 69 -8.66 0.92 2.02
CA GLY A 69 -9.66 1.99 2.09
C GLY A 69 -10.48 1.97 3.38
N THR A 70 -9.85 1.71 4.54
CA THR A 70 -10.53 1.76 5.84
C THR A 70 -10.92 3.20 6.22
N ASP A 71 -11.92 3.38 7.08
CA ASP A 71 -12.40 4.69 7.52
C ASP A 71 -11.34 5.48 8.32
N GLY A 72 -10.42 4.77 9.00
CA GLY A 72 -9.26 5.36 9.68
C GLY A 72 -8.36 6.18 8.75
N HIS A 73 -8.40 5.94 7.44
CA HIS A 73 -7.69 6.75 6.46
C HIS A 73 -8.22 8.20 6.44
N ALA A 74 -9.54 8.36 6.34
CA ALA A 74 -10.17 9.68 6.34
C ALA A 74 -10.18 10.33 7.73
N LEU A 75 -10.40 9.53 8.79
CA LEU A 75 -10.59 10.01 10.16
C LEU A 75 -9.27 10.34 10.87
N HIS A 76 -8.21 9.61 10.58
CA HIS A 76 -6.95 9.68 11.32
C HIS A 76 -5.74 10.00 10.45
N ALA A 77 -5.57 9.33 9.29
CA ALA A 77 -4.37 9.52 8.49
C ALA A 77 -4.34 10.86 7.75
N VAL A 78 -5.42 11.23 7.08
CA VAL A 78 -5.50 12.47 6.28
C VAL A 78 -5.29 13.73 7.13
N PRO A 79 -5.91 13.90 8.31
CA PRO A 79 -5.64 15.06 9.17
C PRO A 79 -4.15 15.20 9.54
N GLU A 80 -3.46 14.10 9.85
CA GLU A 80 -2.03 14.14 10.21
C GLU A 80 -1.13 14.49 9.02
N LEU A 81 -1.49 14.02 7.82
CA LEU A 81 -0.79 14.37 6.57
C LEU A 81 -0.94 15.85 6.25
N VAL A 82 -2.19 16.34 6.26
CA VAL A 82 -2.51 17.75 5.97
C VAL A 82 -1.82 18.69 6.94
N ALA A 83 -1.83 18.39 8.24
CA ALA A 83 -1.17 19.20 9.27
C ALA A 83 0.34 19.36 9.05
N ARG A 84 0.96 18.44 8.28
CA ARG A 84 2.41 18.46 7.97
C ARG A 84 2.73 18.89 6.53
N GLY A 85 1.72 19.25 5.74
CA GLY A 85 1.88 19.59 4.32
C GLY A 85 2.28 18.40 3.45
N MET A 86 1.99 17.17 3.92
CA MET A 86 2.30 15.92 3.22
C MET A 86 1.08 15.41 2.46
N THR A 87 1.32 14.60 1.42
CA THR A 87 0.29 13.89 0.66
C THR A 87 0.56 12.38 0.66
N ALA A 88 -0.44 11.59 0.30
CA ALA A 88 -0.32 10.14 0.21
C ALA A 88 -1.21 9.58 -0.90
N THR A 89 -1.00 8.31 -1.25
CA THR A 89 -1.86 7.55 -2.16
C THR A 89 -2.66 6.54 -1.36
N PHE A 90 -3.98 6.54 -1.56
CA PHE A 90 -4.91 5.62 -0.92
C PHE A 90 -5.48 4.66 -1.97
N PHE A 91 -5.13 3.39 -1.86
CA PHE A 91 -5.63 2.33 -2.70
C PHE A 91 -6.89 1.74 -2.08
N VAL A 92 -8.03 1.88 -2.76
CA VAL A 92 -9.32 1.48 -2.22
C VAL A 92 -9.89 0.25 -2.92
N VAL A 93 -10.48 -0.65 -2.14
CA VAL A 93 -11.30 -1.76 -2.65
C VAL A 93 -12.68 -1.21 -2.91
N THR A 94 -13.04 -1.00 -4.18
CA THR A 94 -14.25 -0.25 -4.54
C THR A 94 -15.53 -0.90 -4.04
N GLY A 95 -15.60 -2.23 -4.03
CA GLY A 95 -16.73 -2.97 -3.48
C GLY A 95 -16.88 -2.89 -1.96
N TRP A 96 -15.93 -2.29 -1.23
CA TRP A 96 -16.04 -2.06 0.22
C TRP A 96 -16.40 -0.62 0.56
N VAL A 97 -16.27 0.32 -0.38
CA VAL A 97 -16.61 1.73 -0.19
C VAL A 97 -18.07 1.87 0.27
N GLY A 98 -18.28 2.60 1.36
CA GLY A 98 -19.58 2.82 1.99
C GLY A 98 -20.04 1.70 2.93
N ARG A 99 -19.28 0.61 3.10
CA ARG A 99 -19.55 -0.38 4.15
C ARG A 99 -19.05 0.13 5.51
N ALA A 100 -19.61 -0.42 6.58
CA ALA A 100 -19.13 -0.14 7.93
C ALA A 100 -17.64 -0.44 8.08
N GLY A 101 -16.85 0.51 8.61
CA GLY A 101 -15.40 0.43 8.76
C GLY A 101 -14.60 0.81 7.52
N TYR A 102 -15.26 1.26 6.43
CA TYR A 102 -14.60 1.69 5.19
C TYR A 102 -15.03 3.11 4.80
N VAL A 103 -14.16 3.78 4.05
CA VAL A 103 -14.44 5.13 3.53
C VAL A 103 -15.66 5.15 2.62
N THR A 104 -16.35 6.28 2.61
CA THR A 104 -17.43 6.58 1.66
C THR A 104 -16.89 7.32 0.43
N TRP A 105 -17.63 7.33 -0.68
CA TRP A 105 -17.29 8.12 -1.86
C TRP A 105 -17.18 9.63 -1.55
N ALA A 106 -18.01 10.14 -0.65
CA ALA A 106 -17.93 11.53 -0.19
C ALA A 106 -16.62 11.83 0.54
N GLN A 107 -16.17 10.92 1.42
CA GLN A 107 -14.86 11.02 2.09
C GLN A 107 -13.72 10.95 1.08
N LEU A 108 -13.74 10.02 0.12
CA LEU A 108 -12.73 9.95 -0.94
C LEU A 108 -12.67 11.24 -1.76
N GLY A 109 -13.81 11.84 -2.09
CA GLY A 109 -13.87 13.16 -2.73
C GLY A 109 -13.24 14.26 -1.87
N ALA A 110 -13.46 14.26 -0.55
CA ALA A 110 -12.85 15.21 0.38
C ALA A 110 -11.31 14.98 0.48
N MET A 111 -10.86 13.73 0.59
CA MET A 111 -9.44 13.37 0.61
C MET A 111 -8.74 13.87 -0.67
N ARG A 112 -9.37 13.68 -1.83
CA ARG A 112 -8.84 14.17 -3.11
C ARG A 112 -8.72 15.70 -3.13
N ARG A 113 -9.74 16.43 -2.65
CA ARG A 113 -9.67 17.92 -2.53
C ARG A 113 -8.57 18.37 -1.57
N ALA A 114 -8.23 17.57 -0.57
CA ALA A 114 -7.10 17.79 0.34
C ALA A 114 -5.73 17.40 -0.28
N GLY A 115 -5.67 17.08 -1.59
CA GLY A 115 -4.43 16.77 -2.30
C GLY A 115 -4.00 15.30 -2.23
N MET A 116 -4.82 14.42 -1.69
CA MET A 116 -4.51 12.98 -1.67
C MET A 116 -4.77 12.34 -3.03
N GLU A 117 -3.95 11.35 -3.39
CA GLU A 117 -4.13 10.52 -4.57
C GLU A 117 -5.00 9.30 -4.22
N ILE A 118 -6.01 9.01 -5.05
CA ILE A 118 -6.85 7.82 -4.89
C ILE A 118 -6.50 6.84 -6.02
N GLY A 119 -6.12 5.62 -5.65
CA GLY A 119 -5.81 4.52 -6.54
C GLY A 119 -6.71 3.31 -6.31
N SER A 120 -6.61 2.32 -7.18
CA SER A 120 -7.39 1.09 -7.10
C SER A 120 -6.68 0.02 -6.25
N HIS A 121 -7.46 -0.72 -5.45
CA HIS A 121 -7.06 -1.98 -4.83
C HIS A 121 -7.94 -3.13 -5.29
N THR A 122 -8.36 -3.09 -6.57
CA THR A 122 -9.37 -3.96 -7.20
C THR A 122 -10.78 -3.72 -6.67
N ARG A 123 -11.74 -4.50 -7.17
CA ARG A 123 -13.15 -4.35 -6.80
C ARG A 123 -13.51 -5.12 -5.52
N SER A 124 -13.00 -6.35 -5.38
CA SER A 124 -13.35 -7.25 -4.27
C SER A 124 -12.16 -7.83 -3.50
N HIS A 125 -10.94 -7.37 -3.80
CA HIS A 125 -9.68 -7.78 -3.16
C HIS A 125 -9.34 -9.29 -3.34
N PRO A 126 -9.46 -9.88 -4.55
CA PRO A 126 -9.12 -11.27 -4.78
C PRO A 126 -7.62 -11.46 -5.00
N PHE A 127 -7.15 -12.70 -4.92
CA PHE A 127 -5.85 -13.06 -5.48
C PHE A 127 -5.95 -13.11 -7.01
N LEU A 128 -5.33 -12.14 -7.67
CA LEU A 128 -5.46 -11.96 -9.12
C LEU A 128 -4.95 -13.15 -9.93
N SER A 129 -3.98 -13.91 -9.38
CA SER A 129 -3.44 -15.12 -10.01
C SER A 129 -4.41 -16.31 -10.04
N GLU A 130 -5.46 -16.29 -9.22
CA GLU A 130 -6.46 -17.34 -9.14
C GLU A 130 -7.70 -17.08 -10.03
N LEU A 131 -7.78 -15.89 -10.63
CA LEU A 131 -8.96 -15.48 -11.38
C LEU A 131 -8.95 -15.95 -12.84
N PRO A 132 -10.09 -16.42 -13.35
CA PRO A 132 -10.32 -16.53 -14.80
C PRO A 132 -10.18 -15.17 -15.48
N ALA A 133 -9.86 -15.20 -16.78
CA ALA A 133 -9.57 -13.98 -17.54
C ALA A 133 -10.70 -12.92 -17.49
N ALA A 134 -11.96 -13.35 -17.60
CA ALA A 134 -13.12 -12.45 -17.56
C ALA A 134 -13.33 -11.81 -16.18
N GLU A 135 -13.05 -12.55 -15.10
CA GLU A 135 -13.14 -12.02 -13.74
C GLU A 135 -12.00 -11.05 -13.44
N LEU A 136 -10.79 -11.38 -13.88
CA LEU A 136 -9.64 -10.49 -13.78
C LEU A 136 -9.90 -9.14 -14.47
N GLU A 137 -10.50 -9.15 -15.66
CA GLU A 137 -10.87 -7.93 -16.37
C GLU A 137 -11.91 -7.11 -15.60
N ARG A 138 -12.94 -7.76 -15.05
CA ARG A 138 -13.96 -7.09 -14.20
C ARG A 138 -13.35 -6.47 -12.95
N GLU A 139 -12.41 -7.15 -12.29
CA GLU A 139 -11.73 -6.65 -11.10
C GLU A 139 -10.86 -5.42 -11.43
N LEU A 140 -10.11 -5.47 -12.51
CA LEU A 140 -9.20 -4.40 -12.89
C LEU A 140 -9.94 -3.21 -13.50
N ARG A 141 -10.73 -3.43 -14.53
CA ARG A 141 -11.43 -2.36 -15.26
C ARG A 141 -12.58 -1.79 -14.42
N GLY A 142 -13.40 -2.66 -13.80
CA GLY A 142 -14.55 -2.22 -13.01
C GLY A 142 -14.14 -1.33 -11.85
N SER A 143 -13.11 -1.69 -11.09
CA SER A 143 -12.64 -0.84 -9.97
C SER A 143 -12.12 0.52 -10.45
N ARG A 144 -11.43 0.57 -11.59
CA ARG A 144 -10.96 1.82 -12.16
C ARG A 144 -12.11 2.72 -12.61
N GLU A 145 -13.07 2.15 -13.37
CA GLU A 145 -14.24 2.88 -13.87
C GLU A 145 -15.11 3.42 -12.72
N GLU A 146 -15.30 2.64 -11.66
CA GLU A 146 -16.03 3.07 -10.45
C GLU A 146 -15.35 4.28 -9.78
N ILE A 147 -14.01 4.28 -9.63
CA ILE A 147 -13.28 5.41 -9.07
C ILE A 147 -13.33 6.63 -10.01
N ASP A 148 -13.09 6.41 -11.31
CA ASP A 148 -13.06 7.47 -12.31
C ASP A 148 -14.41 8.19 -12.39
N ALA A 149 -15.51 7.42 -12.40
CA ALA A 149 -16.88 7.97 -12.44
C ALA A 149 -17.24 8.73 -11.14
N ALA A 150 -16.92 8.16 -9.98
CA ALA A 150 -17.29 8.76 -8.69
C ALA A 150 -16.49 10.01 -8.36
N LEU A 151 -15.22 10.08 -8.78
CA LEU A 151 -14.31 11.16 -8.39
C LEU A 151 -13.96 12.13 -9.53
N GLY A 152 -14.41 11.87 -10.76
CA GLY A 152 -14.09 12.70 -11.92
C GLY A 152 -12.58 12.76 -12.20
N GLN A 153 -11.90 11.60 -12.17
CA GLN A 153 -10.45 11.51 -12.37
C GLN A 153 -10.09 10.42 -13.36
N ARG A 154 -8.79 10.27 -13.68
CA ARG A 154 -8.25 9.11 -14.41
C ARG A 154 -7.32 8.35 -13.47
N THR A 155 -7.78 7.21 -12.96
CA THR A 155 -7.01 6.37 -12.04
C THR A 155 -5.89 5.65 -12.78
N ALA A 156 -4.65 5.98 -12.45
CA ALA A 156 -3.46 5.42 -13.10
C ALA A 156 -2.78 4.32 -12.25
N ALA A 157 -2.97 4.34 -10.93
CA ALA A 157 -2.28 3.48 -9.98
C ALA A 157 -3.16 2.36 -9.45
N LEU A 158 -2.59 1.15 -9.38
CA LEU A 158 -3.17 -0.03 -8.76
C LEU A 158 -2.21 -0.61 -7.73
N ALA A 159 -2.70 -0.97 -6.53
CA ALA A 159 -1.99 -1.86 -5.63
C ALA A 159 -2.52 -3.30 -5.78
N LEU A 160 -1.60 -4.27 -5.75
CA LEU A 160 -1.96 -5.68 -5.93
C LEU A 160 -2.41 -6.30 -4.61
N PRO A 161 -3.64 -6.85 -4.51
CA PRO A 161 -4.13 -7.52 -3.31
C PRO A 161 -3.20 -8.66 -2.85
N GLY A 162 -2.87 -8.69 -1.55
CA GLY A 162 -1.98 -9.69 -0.97
C GLY A 162 -0.58 -9.76 -1.58
N GLY A 163 -0.18 -8.77 -2.39
CA GLY A 163 1.06 -8.78 -3.16
C GLY A 163 1.12 -9.88 -4.22
N ASP A 164 -0.04 -10.40 -4.63
CA ASP A 164 -0.16 -11.52 -5.54
C ASP A 164 -0.24 -11.06 -7.00
N ALA A 165 0.81 -11.34 -7.80
CA ALA A 165 0.69 -11.34 -9.25
C ALA A 165 1.86 -12.04 -9.96
N PRO A 166 1.59 -12.94 -10.90
CA PRO A 166 2.56 -13.35 -11.90
C PRO A 166 2.77 -12.21 -12.90
N ARG A 167 3.88 -11.48 -12.75
CA ARG A 167 4.17 -10.25 -13.52
C ARG A 167 4.01 -10.38 -15.03
N ARG A 168 4.41 -11.52 -15.62
CA ARG A 168 4.37 -11.71 -17.07
C ARG A 168 2.95 -11.80 -17.63
N ALA A 169 2.08 -12.58 -17.00
CA ALA A 169 0.70 -12.76 -17.46
C ALA A 169 -0.18 -11.54 -17.19
N LEU A 170 0.11 -10.79 -16.13
CA LEU A 170 -0.71 -9.67 -15.69
C LEU A 170 -0.39 -8.35 -16.42
N ARG A 171 0.86 -8.15 -16.85
CA ARG A 171 1.30 -6.89 -17.47
C ARG A 171 0.44 -6.40 -18.63
N PRO A 172 0.14 -7.19 -19.68
CA PRO A 172 -0.69 -6.74 -20.78
C PRO A 172 -2.12 -6.41 -20.34
N ARG A 173 -2.66 -7.14 -19.36
CA ARG A 173 -4.02 -6.90 -18.86
C ARG A 173 -4.12 -5.63 -18.03
N LEU A 174 -3.11 -5.32 -17.23
CA LEU A 174 -3.01 -4.06 -16.49
C LEU A 174 -2.94 -2.85 -17.43
N ALA A 175 -2.11 -2.95 -18.47
CA ALA A 175 -2.02 -1.91 -19.51
C ALA A 175 -3.35 -1.76 -20.28
N GLY A 176 -3.99 -2.87 -20.65
CA GLY A 176 -5.31 -2.88 -21.29
C GLY A 176 -6.41 -2.29 -20.42
N ALA A 177 -6.34 -2.48 -19.09
CA ALA A 177 -7.22 -1.83 -18.13
C ALA A 177 -6.85 -0.35 -17.87
N GLY A 178 -5.73 0.14 -18.42
CA GLY A 178 -5.30 1.54 -18.34
C GLY A 178 -4.48 1.90 -17.11
N TYR A 179 -3.98 0.93 -16.36
CA TYR A 179 -3.05 1.17 -15.24
C TYR A 179 -1.63 1.36 -15.75
N THR A 180 -1.00 2.45 -15.33
CA THR A 180 0.38 2.78 -15.67
C THR A 180 1.35 2.65 -14.50
N VAL A 181 0.83 2.51 -13.28
CA VAL A 181 1.59 2.33 -12.04
C VAL A 181 1.04 1.14 -11.27
N VAL A 182 1.92 0.22 -10.86
CA VAL A 182 1.55 -0.99 -10.11
C VAL A 182 2.36 -1.08 -8.84
N ALA A 183 1.70 -0.89 -7.71
CA ALA A 183 2.29 -1.02 -6.38
C ALA A 183 2.25 -2.48 -5.92
N THR A 184 3.42 -3.01 -5.56
CA THR A 184 3.60 -4.37 -5.06
C THR A 184 3.92 -4.36 -3.56
N SER A 185 3.86 -5.52 -2.91
CA SER A 185 4.34 -5.69 -1.52
C SER A 185 5.80 -6.16 -1.47
N ARG A 186 6.57 -6.01 -2.55
CA ARG A 186 7.99 -6.40 -2.56
C ARG A 186 8.84 -5.34 -1.88
N TRP A 187 9.60 -5.75 -0.88
CA TRP A 187 10.50 -4.88 -0.15
C TRP A 187 11.63 -4.31 -1.00
N GLY A 188 11.87 -3.02 -0.93
CA GLY A 188 13.02 -2.38 -1.56
C GLY A 188 12.79 -0.92 -1.90
N ARG A 189 13.87 -0.26 -2.32
CA ARG A 189 13.84 1.09 -2.88
C ARG A 189 13.52 1.05 -4.37
N ASN A 190 13.04 2.15 -4.89
CA ASN A 190 12.71 2.33 -6.29
C ASN A 190 13.77 3.21 -6.96
N PRO A 191 14.22 2.89 -8.18
CA PRO A 191 15.15 3.75 -8.91
C PRO A 191 14.48 5.06 -9.30
N ALA A 192 15.27 6.10 -9.51
CA ALA A 192 14.79 7.32 -10.15
C ALA A 192 14.39 7.03 -11.61
N GLY A 193 13.42 7.79 -12.11
CA GLY A 193 12.89 7.63 -13.47
C GLY A 193 11.74 6.62 -13.57
N ARG A 194 11.19 6.47 -14.76
CA ARG A 194 10.06 5.59 -15.08
C ARG A 194 10.50 4.41 -15.94
N PRO A 195 11.00 3.30 -15.37
CA PRO A 195 11.43 2.16 -16.17
C PRO A 195 10.21 1.39 -16.73
N GLY A 196 9.78 1.78 -17.93
CA GLY A 196 8.71 1.11 -18.70
C GLY A 196 7.29 1.35 -18.18
N THR A 197 6.30 0.85 -18.91
CA THR A 197 4.88 0.96 -18.58
C THR A 197 4.27 -0.44 -18.53
N PRO A 198 3.54 -0.81 -17.44
CA PRO A 198 3.41 -0.07 -16.19
C PRO A 198 4.71 -0.02 -15.38
N VAL A 199 4.86 1.05 -14.58
CA VAL A 199 5.94 1.18 -13.57
C VAL A 199 5.63 0.31 -12.38
N TRP A 200 6.55 -0.59 -12.01
CA TRP A 200 6.39 -1.51 -10.88
C TRP A 200 7.07 -0.96 -9.63
N ILE A 201 6.29 -0.67 -8.61
CA ILE A 201 6.75 -0.05 -7.37
C ILE A 201 6.96 -1.10 -6.28
N ARG A 202 8.15 -1.09 -5.68
CA ARG A 202 8.45 -1.81 -4.45
C ARG A 202 7.97 -0.99 -3.26
N ARG A 203 7.38 -1.64 -2.26
CA ARG A 203 6.89 -0.98 -1.05
C ARG A 203 7.46 -1.64 0.20
N CYS A 204 7.80 -0.83 1.17
CA CYS A 204 8.25 -1.30 2.48
C CYS A 204 7.07 -1.28 3.46
N THR A 205 6.67 -2.46 3.97
CA THR A 205 5.71 -2.55 5.07
C THR A 205 6.27 -1.81 6.29
N VAL A 206 5.47 -0.93 6.85
CA VAL A 206 5.88 -0.06 7.95
C VAL A 206 5.90 -0.84 9.26
N PRO A 207 7.03 -0.82 10.01
CA PRO A 207 7.05 -1.33 11.37
C PRO A 207 6.45 -0.32 12.35
N ALA A 208 5.76 -0.79 13.38
CA ALA A 208 5.23 0.10 14.43
C ALA A 208 6.32 0.70 15.31
N ALA A 209 7.43 -0.01 15.53
CA ALA A 209 8.53 0.45 16.39
C ALA A 209 9.33 1.57 15.71
N ALA A 210 9.43 2.74 16.36
CA ALA A 210 10.11 3.93 15.84
C ALA A 210 11.58 3.68 15.45
N GLY A 211 12.33 2.91 16.24
CA GLY A 211 13.72 2.58 15.93
C GLY A 211 13.89 1.74 14.66
N GLU A 212 12.98 0.77 14.41
CA GLU A 212 12.98 0.02 13.16
C GLU A 212 12.55 0.91 11.99
N PHE A 213 11.59 1.81 12.20
CA PHE A 213 11.16 2.77 11.19
C PHE A 213 12.31 3.69 10.75
N GLN A 214 13.11 4.22 11.69
CA GLN A 214 14.29 5.00 11.37
C GLN A 214 15.31 4.22 10.53
N ARG A 215 15.53 2.93 10.83
CA ARG A 215 16.39 2.05 10.02
C ARG A 215 15.85 1.85 8.60
N VAL A 216 14.51 1.77 8.44
CA VAL A 216 13.87 1.74 7.11
C VAL A 216 14.17 3.02 6.33
N LEU A 217 13.99 4.19 6.95
CA LEU A 217 14.28 5.49 6.33
C LEU A 217 15.77 5.63 5.95
N ALA A 218 16.66 5.21 6.83
CA ALA A 218 18.11 5.23 6.60
C ALA A 218 18.57 4.26 5.51
N GLY A 219 17.69 3.31 5.08
CA GLY A 219 18.04 2.32 4.06
C GLY A 219 18.99 1.24 4.57
N ASP A 220 18.85 0.85 5.85
CA ASP A 220 19.66 -0.20 6.49
C ASP A 220 19.72 -1.48 5.66
N ALA A 221 20.90 -1.80 5.16
CA ALA A 221 21.12 -2.94 4.26
C ALA A 221 20.84 -4.29 4.92
N GLY A 222 21.19 -4.43 6.21
CA GLY A 222 20.96 -5.66 6.99
C GLY A 222 19.47 -5.91 7.22
N LEU A 223 18.71 -4.87 7.59
CA LEU A 223 17.25 -4.93 7.69
C LEU A 223 16.63 -5.29 6.34
N GLY A 224 17.07 -4.63 5.27
CA GLY A 224 16.60 -4.90 3.92
C GLY A 224 16.88 -6.33 3.46
N ALA A 225 18.05 -6.87 3.74
CA ALA A 225 18.40 -8.26 3.42
C ALA A 225 17.52 -9.26 4.17
N ARG A 226 17.32 -9.08 5.47
CA ARG A 226 16.43 -9.92 6.30
C ARG A 226 14.98 -9.90 5.79
N ARG A 227 14.48 -8.72 5.45
CA ARG A 227 13.11 -8.57 4.92
C ARG A 227 12.95 -9.27 3.57
N ARG A 228 13.89 -9.10 2.64
CA ARG A 228 13.88 -9.82 1.33
C ARG A 228 13.98 -11.34 1.49
N ALA A 229 14.85 -11.83 2.38
CA ALA A 229 14.96 -13.27 2.65
C ALA A 229 13.64 -13.83 3.18
N ARG A 230 13.00 -13.14 4.15
CA ARG A 230 11.69 -13.53 4.65
C ARG A 230 10.64 -13.54 3.54
N GLU A 231 10.59 -12.52 2.68
CA GLU A 231 9.66 -12.47 1.56
C GLU A 231 9.89 -13.63 0.56
N SER A 232 11.13 -13.98 0.31
CA SER A 232 11.44 -15.11 -0.58
C SER A 232 10.92 -16.43 -0.01
N VAL A 233 11.11 -16.68 1.28
CA VAL A 233 10.58 -17.88 1.97
C VAL A 233 9.05 -17.90 1.94
N LEU A 234 8.41 -16.78 2.33
CA LEU A 234 6.96 -16.68 2.32
C LEU A 234 6.38 -16.75 0.89
N GLY A 235 7.10 -16.22 -0.09
CA GLY A 235 6.75 -16.33 -1.50
C GLY A 235 6.81 -17.77 -2.02
N ALA A 236 7.84 -18.54 -1.64
CA ALA A 236 7.94 -19.96 -1.96
C ALA A 236 6.78 -20.76 -1.33
N LEU A 237 6.50 -20.54 -0.04
CA LEU A 237 5.37 -21.15 0.64
C LEU A 237 4.02 -20.82 -0.04
N ARG A 238 3.82 -19.57 -0.46
CA ARG A 238 2.62 -19.17 -1.19
C ARG A 238 2.50 -19.89 -2.54
N THR A 239 3.60 -20.02 -3.26
CA THR A 239 3.62 -20.77 -4.54
C THR A 239 3.28 -22.24 -4.33
N MET A 240 3.78 -22.87 -3.27
CA MET A 240 3.51 -24.28 -2.96
C MET A 240 2.06 -24.54 -2.48
N LEU A 241 1.52 -23.66 -1.64
CA LEU A 241 0.20 -23.82 -1.03
C LEU A 241 -0.94 -23.24 -1.88
N GLY A 242 -0.62 -22.40 -2.84
CA GLY A 242 -1.56 -21.48 -3.48
C GLY A 242 -1.95 -20.29 -2.58
N PRO A 243 -2.31 -19.14 -3.19
CA PRO A 243 -2.57 -17.90 -2.44
C PRO A 243 -3.63 -18.03 -1.35
N THR A 244 -4.76 -18.65 -1.64
CA THR A 244 -5.88 -18.80 -0.70
C THR A 244 -5.55 -19.68 0.51
N ARG A 245 -4.86 -20.84 0.30
CA ARG A 245 -4.44 -21.72 1.40
C ARG A 245 -3.36 -21.06 2.25
N TYR A 246 -2.43 -20.36 1.59
CA TYR A 246 -1.39 -19.58 2.26
C TYR A 246 -2.00 -18.47 3.14
N ALA A 247 -2.99 -17.72 2.68
CA ALA A 247 -3.64 -16.68 3.45
C ALA A 247 -4.33 -17.23 4.72
N ARG A 248 -5.03 -18.37 4.59
CA ARG A 248 -5.64 -19.07 5.74
C ARG A 248 -4.60 -19.56 6.75
N TRP A 249 -3.50 -20.15 6.27
CA TRP A 249 -2.40 -20.60 7.10
C TRP A 249 -1.75 -19.41 7.83
N ARG A 250 -1.46 -18.33 7.13
CA ARG A 250 -0.84 -17.12 7.68
C ARG A 250 -1.70 -16.50 8.77
N ARG A 251 -3.01 -16.39 8.56
CA ARG A 251 -3.95 -15.87 9.57
C ARG A 251 -3.89 -16.71 10.85
N ARG A 252 -4.00 -18.03 10.74
CA ARG A 252 -3.90 -18.95 11.90
C ARG A 252 -2.56 -18.81 12.64
N PHE A 253 -1.48 -18.66 11.89
CA PHE A 253 -0.14 -18.47 12.48
C PHE A 253 -0.04 -17.17 13.27
N LEU A 254 -0.53 -16.05 12.74
CA LEU A 254 -0.53 -14.75 13.41
C LEU A 254 -1.42 -14.75 14.65
N ASP A 255 -2.59 -15.35 14.61
CA ASP A 255 -3.49 -15.49 15.76
C ASP A 255 -2.87 -16.38 16.86
N ALA A 256 -2.18 -17.45 16.48
CA ALA A 256 -1.47 -18.32 17.43
C ALA A 256 -0.27 -17.61 18.07
N ALA A 257 0.48 -16.83 17.29
CA ALA A 257 1.59 -16.03 17.80
C ALA A 257 1.14 -14.94 18.79
N ALA A 258 0.00 -14.28 18.50
CA ALA A 258 -0.60 -13.30 19.39
C ALA A 258 -1.01 -13.90 20.75
N ARG A 259 -1.56 -15.12 20.76
CA ARG A 259 -1.94 -15.85 22.00
C ARG A 259 -0.76 -16.30 22.85
N ARG A 260 0.42 -16.55 22.27
CA ARG A 260 1.64 -16.96 23.00
C ARG A 260 2.40 -15.78 23.60
N GLY A 261 2.07 -14.56 23.25
CA GLY A 261 2.69 -13.33 23.76
C GLY A 261 1.87 -12.66 24.89
N GLN A 262 0.81 -13.30 25.34
CA GLN A 262 0.03 -12.99 26.55
C GLN A 262 0.52 -13.84 27.71
#